data_7352808fefd3e8b2f76c50d1c4249682
#
_entry.id   7352808fefd3e8b2f76c50d1c4249682
#
_cell.length_a   1.000
_cell.length_b   1.000
_cell.length_c   1.000
_cell.angle_alpha   90.00
_cell.angle_beta   90.00
_cell.angle_gamma   90.00
#
_symmetry.space_group_name_H-M   'P 1'
#
loop_
_entity.id
_entity.type
_entity.pdbx_description
1 polymer ?
#
loop_
_entity_poly.entity_id
_entity_poly.type
_entity_poly.pdbx_seq_one_letter_code
_entity_poly.pdbx_strand_id
1 'polypeptide(L)'
;MANATSLLICDDSSMARKQLLRSLPANWPLRISQADNGLAGLELIRAGRGEVVLLDLTMPELDGFGVLARLREENLQADVIVISGDVQEEAVRRALALGARSFIKKPADPAELEAALLALDRGLPGKGPALPVTVGSELPAVSFRDAFREVANIAMGRAAELLGRVLGVFIRLPIPNVNILEVSELHMALADAQGNQRVSAICQGYIGGGIAGEALLIFHDSDIDDVAHLLNHPPGTSSELELQLDLATIVIGACLNGISEQLNIQLSSGHPMVLGQHCTIEELIRLNRNRWKRTLAVEISYALEQGDIRFDLLLLFSEDSVAMLQQKIKLLID
;
A
#
# COMPACT_ATOMS: atom_id res chain seq x y z
N MET A 1 32.08 20.00 -18.16
CA MET A 1 31.14 20.06 -17.06
C MET A 1 30.31 18.79 -17.15
N ALA A 2 30.32 17.92 -16.14
CA ALA A 2 29.43 16.75 -16.14
C ALA A 2 27.98 17.25 -16.12
N ASN A 3 27.20 16.87 -17.13
CA ASN A 3 25.76 17.19 -17.14
C ASN A 3 25.10 16.52 -15.94
N ALA A 4 24.33 17.29 -15.16
CA ALA A 4 23.55 16.73 -14.06
C ALA A 4 22.46 15.81 -14.62
N THR A 5 22.42 14.57 -14.14
CA THR A 5 21.40 13.58 -14.53
C THR A 5 20.02 14.01 -14.00
N SER A 6 19.01 13.97 -14.85
CA SER A 6 17.64 14.27 -14.42
C SER A 6 17.01 13.04 -13.79
N LEU A 7 16.66 13.14 -12.50
CA LEU A 7 16.02 12.09 -11.71
C LEU A 7 14.59 12.53 -11.38
N LEU A 8 13.63 11.67 -11.68
CA LEU A 8 12.23 11.85 -11.33
C LEU A 8 11.86 10.89 -10.21
N ILE A 9 11.24 11.40 -9.15
CA ILE A 9 10.56 10.60 -8.13
C ILE A 9 9.06 10.68 -8.42
N CYS A 10 8.47 9.55 -8.80
CA CYS A 10 7.06 9.43 -9.14
C CYS A 10 6.37 8.49 -8.14
N ASP A 11 5.65 9.08 -7.18
CA ASP A 11 5.05 8.39 -6.03
C ASP A 11 3.96 9.29 -5.46
N ASP A 12 2.76 8.80 -5.17
CA ASP A 12 1.66 9.63 -4.66
C ASP A 12 1.85 10.02 -3.19
N SER A 13 2.65 9.25 -2.44
CA SER A 13 2.97 9.51 -1.04
C SER A 13 4.02 10.61 -0.88
N SER A 14 3.62 11.73 -0.28
CA SER A 14 4.56 12.81 0.08
C SER A 14 5.62 12.34 1.08
N MET A 15 5.28 11.39 1.96
CA MET A 15 6.21 10.76 2.88
C MET A 15 7.26 9.92 2.14
N ALA A 16 6.83 9.06 1.21
CA ALA A 16 7.74 8.23 0.43
C ALA A 16 8.70 9.09 -0.41
N ARG A 17 8.19 10.13 -1.08
CA ARG A 17 9.07 11.06 -1.82
C ARG A 17 10.10 11.72 -0.91
N LYS A 18 9.71 12.16 0.29
CA LYS A 18 10.63 12.75 1.27
C LYS A 18 11.69 11.76 1.73
N GLN A 19 11.32 10.51 2.00
CA GLN A 19 12.25 9.45 2.39
C GLN A 19 13.23 9.13 1.27
N LEU A 20 12.75 8.99 0.03
CA LEU A 20 13.62 8.76 -1.14
C LEU A 20 14.62 9.90 -1.35
N LEU A 21 14.18 11.15 -1.22
CA LEU A 21 15.08 12.31 -1.31
C LEU A 21 16.20 12.26 -0.26
N ARG A 22 15.91 11.80 0.95
CA ARG A 22 16.93 11.64 2.01
C ARG A 22 17.85 10.45 1.77
N SER A 23 17.38 9.42 1.10
CA SER A 23 18.13 8.21 0.78
C SER A 23 19.05 8.37 -0.43
N LEU A 24 18.87 9.44 -1.22
CA LEU A 24 19.75 9.71 -2.36
C LEU A 24 21.15 10.13 -1.91
N PRO A 25 22.20 9.66 -2.60
CA PRO A 25 23.58 10.07 -2.31
C PRO A 25 23.77 11.58 -2.45
N ALA A 26 24.21 12.25 -1.38
CA ALA A 26 24.35 13.71 -1.33
C ALA A 26 25.36 14.31 -2.31
N ASN A 27 26.25 13.47 -2.88
CA ASN A 27 27.37 13.88 -3.71
C ASN A 27 27.14 13.68 -5.22
N TRP A 28 25.94 13.33 -5.62
CA TRP A 28 25.64 13.08 -7.03
C TRP A 28 25.08 14.32 -7.71
N PRO A 29 25.50 14.61 -8.96
CA PRO A 29 24.98 15.74 -9.72
C PRO A 29 23.58 15.41 -10.25
N LEU A 30 22.58 15.50 -9.38
CA LEU A 30 21.20 15.19 -9.70
C LEU A 30 20.36 16.47 -9.82
N ARG A 31 19.51 16.51 -10.85
CA ARG A 31 18.42 17.46 -11.00
C ARG A 31 17.12 16.72 -10.73
N ILE A 32 16.55 16.94 -9.57
CA ILE A 32 15.41 16.17 -9.09
C ILE A 32 14.09 16.84 -9.45
N SER A 33 13.17 16.07 -10.02
CA SER A 33 11.76 16.40 -10.23
C SER A 33 10.89 15.45 -9.44
N GLN A 34 9.67 15.86 -9.12
CA GLN A 34 8.70 15.04 -8.39
C GLN A 34 7.35 15.03 -9.11
N ALA A 35 6.68 13.90 -9.07
CA ALA A 35 5.29 13.73 -9.51
C ALA A 35 4.53 12.91 -8.47
N ASP A 36 3.26 13.19 -8.28
CA ASP A 36 2.36 12.53 -7.32
C ASP A 36 1.37 11.55 -7.97
N ASN A 37 1.50 11.36 -9.28
CA ASN A 37 0.74 10.37 -10.05
C ASN A 37 1.48 10.04 -11.35
N GLY A 38 1.06 8.95 -12.01
CA GLY A 38 1.71 8.46 -13.22
C GLY A 38 1.54 9.38 -14.44
N LEU A 39 0.42 10.11 -14.55
CA LEU A 39 0.21 11.04 -15.67
C LEU A 39 1.17 12.23 -15.60
N ALA A 40 1.27 12.87 -14.42
CA ALA A 40 2.23 13.94 -14.19
C ALA A 40 3.68 13.45 -14.38
N GLY A 41 3.97 12.21 -13.95
CA GLY A 41 5.26 11.56 -14.19
C GLY A 41 5.61 11.45 -15.66
N LEU A 42 4.68 10.97 -16.50
CA LEU A 42 4.88 10.87 -17.95
C LEU A 42 5.11 12.22 -18.62
N GLU A 43 4.39 13.26 -18.21
CA GLU A 43 4.60 14.61 -18.73
C GLU A 43 6.03 15.12 -18.47
N LEU A 44 6.54 14.86 -17.25
CA LEU A 44 7.91 15.21 -16.90
C LEU A 44 8.94 14.42 -17.72
N ILE A 45 8.71 13.12 -17.93
CA ILE A 45 9.58 12.28 -18.76
C ILE A 45 9.60 12.77 -20.21
N ARG A 46 8.43 13.08 -20.80
CA ARG A 46 8.33 13.67 -22.15
C ARG A 46 9.06 15.01 -22.27
N ALA A 47 9.12 15.78 -21.20
CA ALA A 47 9.86 17.04 -21.11
C ALA A 47 11.38 16.85 -20.87
N GLY A 48 11.90 15.60 -20.88
CA GLY A 48 13.32 15.29 -20.64
C GLY A 48 13.75 15.46 -19.18
N ARG A 49 12.81 15.38 -18.24
CA ARG A 49 13.06 15.57 -16.81
C ARG A 49 13.04 14.26 -16.01
N GLY A 50 13.21 13.13 -16.68
CA GLY A 50 13.16 11.79 -16.11
C GLY A 50 14.07 10.82 -16.85
N GLU A 51 15.38 11.12 -16.97
CA GLU A 51 16.36 10.16 -17.49
C GLU A 51 16.46 8.92 -16.60
N VAL A 52 16.35 9.13 -15.29
CA VAL A 52 16.20 8.10 -14.27
C VAL A 52 14.89 8.34 -13.55
N VAL A 53 14.10 7.29 -13.33
CA VAL A 53 12.80 7.37 -12.67
C VAL A 53 12.75 6.39 -11.51
N LEU A 54 12.48 6.90 -10.31
CA LEU A 54 12.07 6.12 -9.15
C LEU A 54 10.55 6.08 -9.18
N LEU A 55 9.96 4.90 -9.42
CA LEU A 55 8.55 4.75 -9.75
C LEU A 55 7.83 3.87 -8.74
N ASP A 56 6.80 4.39 -8.08
CA ASP A 56 5.86 3.57 -7.35
C ASP A 56 4.85 2.86 -8.28
N LEU A 57 4.36 1.70 -7.87
CA LEU A 57 3.35 0.95 -8.62
C LEU A 57 1.93 1.37 -8.27
N THR A 58 1.66 1.74 -7.02
CA THR A 58 0.30 2.00 -6.53
C THR A 58 0.05 3.51 -6.47
N MET A 59 -0.44 4.08 -7.55
CA MET A 59 -0.71 5.53 -7.68
C MET A 59 -2.09 5.78 -8.30
N PRO A 60 -2.72 6.94 -7.99
CA PRO A 60 -3.98 7.34 -8.61
C PRO A 60 -3.80 7.72 -10.09
N GLU A 61 -4.90 7.79 -10.82
CA GLU A 61 -5.03 8.21 -12.22
C GLU A 61 -4.34 7.26 -13.21
N LEU A 62 -3.04 7.06 -13.08
CA LEU A 62 -2.24 6.09 -13.83
C LEU A 62 -1.26 5.42 -12.87
N ASP A 63 -1.38 4.12 -12.70
CA ASP A 63 -0.50 3.31 -11.88
C ASP A 63 0.90 3.13 -12.52
N GLY A 64 1.85 2.60 -11.75
CA GLY A 64 3.22 2.42 -12.25
C GLY A 64 3.33 1.41 -13.39
N PHE A 65 2.48 0.39 -13.45
CA PHE A 65 2.44 -0.52 -14.60
C PHE A 65 1.99 0.20 -15.86
N GLY A 66 0.99 1.08 -15.75
CA GLY A 66 0.54 1.94 -16.83
C GLY A 66 1.62 2.91 -17.30
N VAL A 67 2.41 3.47 -16.39
CA VAL A 67 3.57 4.31 -16.76
C VAL A 67 4.58 3.50 -17.56
N LEU A 68 4.99 2.31 -17.08
CA LEU A 68 5.93 1.43 -17.79
C LEU A 68 5.42 1.04 -19.18
N ALA A 69 4.13 0.69 -19.31
CA ALA A 69 3.53 0.36 -20.59
C ALA A 69 3.58 1.54 -21.57
N ARG A 70 3.24 2.76 -21.10
CA ARG A 70 3.29 3.99 -21.92
C ARG A 70 4.70 4.35 -22.34
N LEU A 71 5.71 4.20 -21.46
CA LEU A 71 7.11 4.42 -21.83
C LEU A 71 7.51 3.53 -23.01
N ARG A 72 7.09 2.28 -23.00
CA ARG A 72 7.35 1.33 -24.09
C ARG A 72 6.57 1.67 -25.37
N GLU A 73 5.28 1.98 -25.27
CA GLU A 73 4.41 2.34 -26.40
C GLU A 73 4.91 3.60 -27.13
N GLU A 74 5.35 4.61 -26.36
CA GLU A 74 5.82 5.89 -26.87
C GLU A 74 7.32 5.90 -27.19
N ASN A 75 8.04 4.79 -26.98
CA ASN A 75 9.50 4.67 -27.13
C ASN A 75 10.29 5.74 -26.35
N LEU A 76 9.79 6.13 -25.17
CA LEU A 76 10.46 7.08 -24.30
C LEU A 76 11.65 6.42 -23.60
N GLN A 77 12.79 7.10 -23.60
CA GLN A 77 14.02 6.59 -23.01
C GLN A 77 14.13 7.05 -21.55
N ALA A 78 13.84 6.16 -20.63
CA ALA A 78 14.01 6.37 -19.19
C ALA A 78 14.51 5.07 -18.54
N ASP A 79 15.47 5.18 -17.62
CA ASP A 79 15.86 4.05 -16.78
C ASP A 79 14.99 4.04 -15.53
N VAL A 80 14.10 3.06 -15.42
CA VAL A 80 13.12 3.00 -14.35
C VAL A 80 13.57 2.01 -13.27
N ILE A 81 13.67 2.49 -12.04
CA ILE A 81 13.79 1.68 -10.82
C ILE A 81 12.43 1.72 -10.15
N VAL A 82 11.77 0.57 -10.04
CA VAL A 82 10.50 0.47 -9.31
C VAL A 82 10.78 0.41 -7.81
N ILE A 83 10.03 1.21 -7.04
CA ILE A 83 10.10 1.24 -5.57
C ILE A 83 8.67 1.13 -5.03
N SER A 84 8.29 -0.06 -4.55
CA SER A 84 6.89 -0.32 -4.23
C SER A 84 6.69 -1.08 -2.91
N GLY A 85 5.54 -0.86 -2.29
CA GLY A 85 5.02 -1.67 -1.20
C GLY A 85 4.44 -3.00 -1.66
N ASP A 86 4.02 -3.11 -2.93
CA ASP A 86 3.60 -4.37 -3.53
C ASP A 86 4.81 -5.25 -3.84
N VAL A 87 5.02 -6.25 -3.01
CA VAL A 87 6.17 -7.17 -3.10
C VAL A 87 5.80 -8.55 -3.63
N GLN A 88 4.62 -8.70 -4.23
CA GLN A 88 4.18 -9.93 -4.86
C GLN A 88 5.15 -10.32 -5.99
N GLU A 89 5.51 -11.59 -6.11
CA GLU A 89 6.43 -12.08 -7.16
C GLU A 89 5.93 -11.72 -8.57
N GLU A 90 4.62 -11.75 -8.77
CA GLU A 90 3.98 -11.38 -10.03
C GLU A 90 4.15 -9.88 -10.33
N ALA A 91 4.02 -9.00 -9.32
CA ALA A 91 4.24 -7.56 -9.49
C ALA A 91 5.69 -7.28 -9.92
N VAL A 92 6.66 -7.91 -9.26
CA VAL A 92 8.08 -7.81 -9.60
C VAL A 92 8.32 -8.30 -11.04
N ARG A 93 7.80 -9.47 -11.38
CA ARG A 93 7.94 -10.07 -12.71
C ARG A 93 7.35 -9.17 -13.81
N ARG A 94 6.16 -8.63 -13.60
CA ARG A 94 5.47 -7.71 -14.54
C ARG A 94 6.24 -6.42 -14.73
N ALA A 95 6.71 -5.80 -13.65
CA ALA A 95 7.49 -4.57 -13.72
C ALA A 95 8.78 -4.76 -14.55
N LEU A 96 9.54 -5.83 -14.30
CA LEU A 96 10.75 -6.15 -15.06
C LEU A 96 10.45 -6.48 -16.53
N ALA A 97 9.37 -7.23 -16.81
CA ALA A 97 8.95 -7.55 -18.17
C ALA A 97 8.51 -6.31 -18.97
N LEU A 98 7.98 -5.29 -18.31
CA LEU A 98 7.62 -4.00 -18.90
C LEU A 98 8.83 -3.07 -19.10
N GLY A 99 10.02 -3.43 -18.60
CA GLY A 99 11.27 -2.71 -18.86
C GLY A 99 11.86 -1.99 -17.67
N ALA A 100 11.35 -2.20 -16.46
CA ALA A 100 12.02 -1.72 -15.25
C ALA A 100 13.44 -2.35 -15.14
N ARG A 101 14.42 -1.55 -14.74
CA ARG A 101 15.82 -1.99 -14.58
C ARG A 101 16.03 -2.79 -13.31
N SER A 102 15.34 -2.39 -12.25
CA SER A 102 15.37 -3.08 -10.96
C SER A 102 14.07 -2.81 -10.18
N PHE A 103 13.89 -3.57 -9.11
CA PHE A 103 12.77 -3.47 -8.20
C PHE A 103 13.29 -3.42 -6.77
N ILE A 104 12.88 -2.43 -6.00
CA ILE A 104 13.22 -2.22 -4.60
C ILE A 104 11.93 -2.19 -3.79
N LYS A 105 11.89 -2.90 -2.67
CA LYS A 105 10.74 -2.89 -1.78
C LYS A 105 10.75 -1.67 -0.87
N LYS A 106 9.57 -1.12 -0.57
CA LYS A 106 9.40 -0.07 0.45
C LYS A 106 9.46 -0.64 1.88
N PRO A 107 10.05 0.09 2.85
CA PRO A 107 10.85 1.30 2.67
C PRO A 107 12.18 0.99 1.98
N ALA A 108 12.61 1.84 1.05
CA ALA A 108 13.84 1.61 0.30
C ALA A 108 15.07 1.70 1.20
N ASP A 109 15.92 0.67 1.18
CA ASP A 109 17.21 0.71 1.84
C ASP A 109 18.16 1.63 1.06
N PRO A 110 18.82 2.62 1.71
CA PRO A 110 19.70 3.56 1.02
C PRO A 110 20.86 2.89 0.27
N ALA A 111 21.40 1.78 0.79
CA ALA A 111 22.50 1.07 0.13
C ALA A 111 22.01 0.31 -1.10
N GLU A 112 20.80 -0.27 -1.04
CA GLU A 112 20.17 -0.95 -2.18
C GLU A 112 19.83 0.07 -3.28
N LEU A 113 19.29 1.24 -2.91
CA LEU A 113 19.01 2.32 -3.85
C LEU A 113 20.28 2.84 -4.53
N GLU A 114 21.35 3.08 -3.75
CA GLU A 114 22.65 3.49 -4.30
C GLU A 114 23.20 2.45 -5.29
N ALA A 115 23.16 1.17 -4.92
CA ALA A 115 23.62 0.07 -5.77
C ALA A 115 22.82 -0.01 -7.10
N ALA A 116 21.49 0.13 -7.02
CA ALA A 116 20.62 0.12 -8.21
C ALA A 116 20.91 1.31 -9.14
N LEU A 117 21.12 2.50 -8.59
CA LEU A 117 21.47 3.69 -9.35
C LEU A 117 22.85 3.57 -10.01
N LEU A 118 23.86 3.01 -9.32
CA LEU A 118 25.19 2.75 -9.87
C LEU A 118 25.15 1.75 -11.03
N ALA A 119 24.26 0.76 -10.95
CA ALA A 119 24.10 -0.26 -11.99
C ALA A 119 23.56 0.28 -13.32
N LEU A 120 23.01 1.50 -13.35
CA LEU A 120 22.49 2.12 -14.58
C LEU A 120 23.60 2.60 -15.55
N ASP A 121 24.86 2.53 -15.15
CA ASP A 121 26.07 2.88 -15.96
C ASP A 121 25.99 4.25 -16.68
N ARG A 122 25.30 5.22 -16.04
CA ARG A 122 25.13 6.57 -16.58
C ARG A 122 26.25 7.55 -16.22
N GLY A 123 27.44 7.03 -15.85
CA GLY A 123 28.55 7.88 -15.43
C GLY A 123 28.26 8.66 -14.15
N LEU A 124 27.37 8.14 -13.29
CA LEU A 124 27.12 8.68 -11.98
C LEU A 124 28.40 8.52 -11.16
N PRO A 125 28.99 9.60 -10.64
CA PRO A 125 30.32 9.55 -10.05
C PRO A 125 30.30 8.77 -8.75
N GLY A 126 31.04 7.66 -8.69
CA GLY A 126 31.43 7.12 -7.42
C GLY A 126 32.34 8.14 -6.69
N LYS A 127 31.95 8.61 -5.49
CA LYS A 127 32.76 9.44 -4.56
C LYS A 127 33.56 10.59 -5.20
N GLY A 128 32.85 11.54 -5.82
CA GLY A 128 33.40 12.83 -6.25
C GLY A 128 33.09 13.96 -5.25
N PRO A 129 33.67 15.17 -5.42
CA PRO A 129 33.33 16.31 -4.57
C PRO A 129 31.83 16.66 -4.73
N ALA A 130 31.20 16.95 -3.59
CA ALA A 130 29.77 17.25 -3.50
C ALA A 130 29.36 18.37 -4.48
N LEU A 131 28.51 18.03 -5.45
CA LEU A 131 27.79 19.02 -6.23
C LEU A 131 26.42 19.24 -5.61
N PRO A 132 25.89 20.48 -5.58
CA PRO A 132 24.60 20.73 -4.97
C PRO A 132 23.47 19.98 -5.68
N VAL A 133 22.75 19.14 -4.94
CA VAL A 133 21.48 18.56 -5.38
C VAL A 133 20.50 19.73 -5.55
N THR A 134 20.07 19.99 -6.78
CA THR A 134 19.05 21.01 -7.04
C THR A 134 17.68 20.33 -7.03
N VAL A 135 16.95 20.46 -5.91
CA VAL A 135 15.56 20.04 -5.83
C VAL A 135 14.70 21.11 -6.48
N GLY A 136 14.03 20.78 -7.58
CA GLY A 136 13.21 21.71 -8.35
C GLY A 136 11.90 22.15 -7.69
N SER A 137 11.57 21.62 -6.50
CA SER A 137 10.40 21.98 -5.69
C SER A 137 10.74 21.89 -4.21
N GLU A 138 10.07 22.69 -3.37
CA GLU A 138 10.13 22.54 -1.93
C GLU A 138 9.74 21.13 -1.49
N LEU A 139 10.35 20.63 -0.41
CA LEU A 139 9.96 19.35 0.19
C LEU A 139 8.47 19.44 0.56
N PRO A 140 7.63 18.51 0.11
CA PRO A 140 6.21 18.57 0.43
C PRO A 140 6.01 18.46 1.94
N ALA A 141 5.07 19.24 2.47
CA ALA A 141 4.62 19.09 3.83
C ALA A 141 3.92 17.74 3.97
N VAL A 142 4.44 16.87 4.83
CA VAL A 142 3.85 15.54 5.08
C VAL A 142 2.82 15.65 6.18
N SER A 143 1.56 15.38 5.88
CA SER A 143 0.50 15.29 6.88
C SER A 143 0.52 13.93 7.60
N PHE A 144 -0.05 13.88 8.80
CA PHE A 144 -0.24 12.60 9.50
C PHE A 144 -1.01 11.57 8.64
N ARG A 145 -2.05 12.05 7.94
CA ARG A 145 -2.88 11.20 7.09
C ARG A 145 -2.08 10.60 5.92
N ASP A 146 -1.28 11.40 5.23
CA ASP A 146 -0.43 10.92 4.14
C ASP A 146 0.60 9.90 4.62
N ALA A 147 1.25 10.20 5.76
CA ALA A 147 2.23 9.30 6.33
C ALA A 147 1.61 7.97 6.80
N PHE A 148 0.42 8.03 7.41
CA PHE A 148 -0.25 6.82 7.85
C PHE A 148 -0.81 6.01 6.68
N ARG A 149 -1.24 6.68 5.59
CA ARG A 149 -1.61 6.02 4.34
C ARG A 149 -0.43 5.23 3.75
N GLU A 150 0.78 5.79 3.77
CA GLU A 150 1.97 5.09 3.32
C GLU A 150 2.29 3.86 4.18
N VAL A 151 2.19 3.99 5.50
CA VAL A 151 2.33 2.84 6.42
C VAL A 151 1.32 1.75 6.09
N ALA A 152 0.06 2.12 5.85
CA ALA A 152 -1.00 1.19 5.47
C ALA A 152 -0.73 0.54 4.10
N ASN A 153 -0.24 1.33 3.12
CA ASN A 153 0.08 0.84 1.78
C ASN A 153 1.16 -0.26 1.81
N ILE A 154 2.24 -0.03 2.55
CA ILE A 154 3.32 -1.02 2.71
C ILE A 154 2.82 -2.28 3.46
N ALA A 155 2.01 -2.09 4.51
CA ALA A 155 1.43 -3.21 5.26
C ALA A 155 0.47 -4.05 4.42
N MET A 156 -0.36 -3.39 3.61
CA MET A 156 -1.28 -3.99 2.65
C MET A 156 -0.53 -4.84 1.60
N GLY A 157 0.58 -4.34 1.06
CA GLY A 157 1.39 -5.06 0.08
C GLY A 157 1.94 -6.38 0.64
N ARG A 158 2.37 -6.38 1.91
CA ARG A 158 2.81 -7.61 2.60
C ARG A 158 1.68 -8.60 2.83
N ALA A 159 0.50 -8.09 3.19
CA ALA A 159 -0.69 -8.94 3.34
C ALA A 159 -1.07 -9.58 2.00
N ALA A 160 -1.02 -8.82 0.91
CA ALA A 160 -1.31 -9.32 -0.43
C ALA A 160 -0.29 -10.36 -0.91
N GLU A 161 0.99 -10.20 -0.58
CA GLU A 161 2.02 -11.21 -0.88
C GLU A 161 1.69 -12.56 -0.24
N LEU A 162 1.34 -12.55 1.07
CA LEU A 162 0.97 -13.78 1.78
C LEU A 162 -0.33 -14.38 1.24
N LEU A 163 -1.34 -13.54 1.02
CA LEU A 163 -2.63 -13.96 0.49
C LEU A 163 -2.47 -14.54 -0.93
N GLY A 164 -1.72 -13.86 -1.79
CA GLY A 164 -1.44 -14.32 -3.15
C GLY A 164 -0.74 -15.67 -3.19
N ARG A 165 0.18 -15.93 -2.25
CA ARG A 165 0.82 -17.26 -2.11
C ARG A 165 -0.17 -18.35 -1.67
N VAL A 166 -1.08 -18.02 -0.76
CA VAL A 166 -2.08 -18.97 -0.25
C VAL A 166 -3.14 -19.28 -1.31
N LEU A 167 -3.62 -18.27 -2.02
CA LEU A 167 -4.66 -18.41 -3.04
C LEU A 167 -4.12 -18.80 -4.42
N GLY A 168 -2.81 -18.64 -4.65
CA GLY A 168 -2.20 -18.92 -5.96
C GLY A 168 -2.58 -17.91 -7.05
N VAL A 169 -3.03 -16.71 -6.68
CA VAL A 169 -3.49 -15.64 -7.59
C VAL A 169 -2.86 -14.30 -7.26
N PHE A 170 -2.81 -13.42 -8.26
CA PHE A 170 -2.35 -12.05 -8.05
C PHE A 170 -3.45 -11.21 -7.38
N ILE A 171 -3.08 -10.44 -6.37
CA ILE A 171 -3.97 -9.55 -5.63
C ILE A 171 -3.75 -8.12 -6.13
N ARG A 172 -4.81 -7.51 -6.64
CA ARG A 172 -4.77 -6.09 -7.02
C ARG A 172 -4.87 -5.24 -5.76
N LEU A 173 -3.90 -4.36 -5.60
CA LEU A 173 -3.85 -3.46 -4.46
C LEU A 173 -4.53 -2.13 -4.79
N PRO A 174 -5.51 -1.71 -3.99
CA PRO A 174 -6.09 -0.38 -4.07
C PRO A 174 -5.18 0.64 -3.36
N ILE A 175 -5.50 1.91 -3.51
CA ILE A 175 -4.94 2.95 -2.63
C ILE A 175 -5.72 2.91 -1.32
N PRO A 176 -5.06 2.71 -0.16
CA PRO A 176 -5.74 2.66 1.13
C PRO A 176 -6.41 4.00 1.45
N ASN A 177 -7.63 3.94 1.95
CA ASN A 177 -8.35 5.12 2.40
C ASN A 177 -8.20 5.30 3.91
N VAL A 178 -7.64 6.43 4.34
CA VAL A 178 -7.39 6.74 5.75
C VAL A 178 -8.26 7.92 6.17
N ASN A 179 -9.22 7.68 7.07
CA ASN A 179 -10.17 8.69 7.52
C ASN A 179 -10.36 8.64 9.04
N ILE A 180 -10.62 9.81 9.64
CA ILE A 180 -11.17 9.88 11.00
C ILE A 180 -12.68 9.97 10.83
N LEU A 181 -13.37 8.88 11.16
CA LEU A 181 -14.80 8.74 10.95
C LEU A 181 -15.55 8.75 12.28
N GLU A 182 -16.71 9.39 12.29
CA GLU A 182 -17.75 9.12 13.28
C GLU A 182 -18.52 7.86 12.86
N VAL A 183 -19.22 7.21 13.82
CA VAL A 183 -19.96 5.97 13.54
C VAL A 183 -20.97 6.13 12.39
N SER A 184 -21.60 7.30 12.27
CA SER A 184 -22.52 7.63 11.19
C SER A 184 -21.84 7.71 9.82
N GLU A 185 -20.63 8.23 9.79
CA GLU A 185 -19.82 8.35 8.55
C GLU A 185 -19.28 6.99 8.12
N LEU A 186 -18.86 6.16 9.09
CA LEU A 186 -18.48 4.77 8.84
C LEU A 186 -19.66 3.98 8.24
N HIS A 187 -20.87 4.23 8.76
CA HIS A 187 -22.10 3.65 8.23
C HIS A 187 -22.31 4.01 6.76
N MET A 188 -22.18 5.29 6.43
CA MET A 188 -22.34 5.75 5.03
C MET A 188 -21.25 5.19 4.13
N ALA A 189 -20.00 5.19 4.54
CA ALA A 189 -18.88 4.67 3.76
C ALA A 189 -19.05 3.18 3.43
N LEU A 190 -19.49 2.37 4.39
CA LEU A 190 -19.75 0.94 4.18
C LEU A 190 -21.04 0.68 3.37
N ALA A 191 -22.08 1.51 3.54
CA ALA A 191 -23.34 1.35 2.82
C ALA A 191 -23.26 1.77 1.35
N ASP A 192 -22.51 2.83 1.05
CA ASP A 192 -22.33 3.33 -0.32
C ASP A 192 -21.51 2.35 -1.18
N ALA A 193 -20.59 1.61 -0.56
CA ALA A 193 -19.71 0.69 -1.28
C ALA A 193 -20.42 -0.56 -1.80
N GLN A 194 -21.55 -1.01 -1.21
CA GLN A 194 -22.01 -2.39 -1.39
C GLN A 194 -23.52 -2.59 -1.69
N GLY A 195 -24.35 -1.55 -1.65
CA GLY A 195 -25.78 -1.68 -1.99
C GLY A 195 -26.51 -2.70 -1.08
N ASN A 196 -27.39 -3.53 -1.68
CA ASN A 196 -28.22 -4.51 -1.00
C ASN A 196 -27.60 -5.93 -0.93
N GLN A 197 -26.29 -6.06 -1.14
CA GLN A 197 -25.59 -7.35 -1.09
C GLN A 197 -25.49 -7.87 0.33
N ARG A 198 -25.51 -9.21 0.46
CA ARG A 198 -25.28 -9.87 1.74
C ARG A 198 -23.78 -10.06 1.96
N VAL A 199 -23.37 -9.89 3.19
CA VAL A 199 -21.96 -9.99 3.61
C VAL A 199 -21.83 -10.83 4.88
N SER A 200 -20.65 -11.40 5.02
CA SER A 200 -20.19 -12.03 6.25
C SER A 200 -18.97 -11.29 6.76
N ALA A 201 -18.89 -11.01 8.05
CA ALA A 201 -17.83 -10.22 8.64
C ALA A 201 -17.18 -10.93 9.83
N ILE A 202 -15.85 -10.95 9.79
CA ILE A 202 -14.99 -11.45 10.88
C ILE A 202 -14.31 -10.25 11.53
N CYS A 203 -14.33 -10.22 12.85
CA CYS A 203 -13.68 -9.19 13.66
C CYS A 203 -12.54 -9.78 14.49
N GLN A 204 -11.44 -9.06 14.59
CA GLN A 204 -10.31 -9.42 15.43
C GLN A 204 -9.81 -8.17 16.17
N GLY A 205 -9.90 -8.18 17.51
CA GLY A 205 -9.35 -7.12 18.34
C GLY A 205 -7.82 -7.16 18.38
N TYR A 206 -7.17 -6.01 18.49
CA TYR A 206 -5.72 -5.91 18.66
C TYR A 206 -5.34 -4.83 19.67
N ILE A 207 -4.20 -5.04 20.34
CA ILE A 207 -3.67 -4.12 21.35
C ILE A 207 -2.15 -4.23 21.45
N GLY A 208 -1.48 -3.11 21.72
CA GLY A 208 -0.05 -3.08 22.00
C GLY A 208 0.57 -1.71 21.72
N GLY A 209 1.71 -1.41 22.33
CA GLY A 209 2.43 -0.16 22.11
C GLY A 209 1.63 1.12 22.38
N GLY A 210 0.62 1.07 23.24
CA GLY A 210 -0.30 2.19 23.48
C GLY A 210 -1.37 2.39 22.41
N ILE A 211 -1.56 1.40 21.55
CA ILE A 211 -2.55 1.38 20.47
C ILE A 211 -3.51 0.22 20.69
N ALA A 212 -4.79 0.45 20.52
CA ALA A 212 -5.83 -0.56 20.55
C ALA A 212 -6.84 -0.33 19.44
N GLY A 213 -7.44 -1.41 18.95
CA GLY A 213 -8.41 -1.32 17.88
C GLY A 213 -9.05 -2.65 17.53
N GLU A 214 -9.83 -2.62 16.47
CA GLU A 214 -10.48 -3.79 15.88
C GLU A 214 -10.21 -3.81 14.36
N ALA A 215 -9.90 -4.97 13.83
CA ALA A 215 -9.82 -5.23 12.41
C ALA A 215 -11.05 -6.02 11.97
N LEU A 216 -11.71 -5.59 10.92
CA LEU A 216 -12.86 -6.26 10.33
C LEU A 216 -12.50 -6.70 8.93
N LEU A 217 -12.69 -7.98 8.63
CA LEU A 217 -12.64 -8.49 7.27
C LEU A 217 -14.05 -8.82 6.83
N ILE A 218 -14.49 -8.19 5.75
CA ILE A 218 -15.84 -8.28 5.21
C ILE A 218 -15.77 -9.04 3.89
N PHE A 219 -16.51 -10.13 3.78
CA PHE A 219 -16.64 -10.96 2.59
C PHE A 219 -17.99 -10.72 1.95
N HIS A 220 -18.03 -10.68 0.63
CA HIS A 220 -19.29 -10.75 -0.12
C HIS A 220 -19.70 -12.22 -0.22
N ASP A 221 -20.94 -12.52 0.17
CA ASP A 221 -21.45 -13.91 0.16
C ASP A 221 -21.43 -14.52 -1.26
N SER A 222 -21.52 -13.69 -2.31
CA SER A 222 -21.40 -14.13 -3.70
C SER A 222 -20.05 -14.73 -4.06
N ASP A 223 -18.99 -14.37 -3.34
CA ASP A 223 -17.61 -14.62 -3.73
C ASP A 223 -16.97 -15.78 -2.97
N ILE A 224 -17.65 -16.27 -1.93
CA ILE A 224 -17.11 -17.29 -1.00
C ILE A 224 -16.87 -18.63 -1.70
N ASP A 225 -17.77 -19.06 -2.57
CA ASP A 225 -17.61 -20.33 -3.31
C ASP A 225 -16.39 -20.26 -4.24
N ASP A 226 -16.15 -19.13 -4.87
CA ASP A 226 -15.00 -18.93 -5.76
C ASP A 226 -13.69 -18.94 -4.96
N VAL A 227 -13.67 -18.36 -3.77
CA VAL A 227 -12.52 -18.41 -2.84
C VAL A 227 -12.25 -19.84 -2.38
N ALA A 228 -13.29 -20.62 -2.07
CA ALA A 228 -13.15 -22.02 -1.70
C ALA A 228 -12.54 -22.84 -2.85
N HIS A 229 -12.94 -22.59 -4.08
CA HIS A 229 -12.36 -23.20 -5.28
C HIS A 229 -10.87 -22.88 -5.46
N LEU A 230 -10.46 -21.63 -5.24
CA LEU A 230 -9.05 -21.22 -5.32
C LEU A 230 -8.16 -21.95 -4.28
N LEU A 231 -8.72 -22.22 -3.10
CA LEU A 231 -8.03 -22.95 -2.03
C LEU A 231 -8.03 -24.47 -2.24
N ASN A 232 -8.60 -24.97 -3.34
CA ASN A 232 -8.78 -26.41 -3.60
C ASN A 232 -9.49 -27.15 -2.44
N HIS A 233 -10.38 -26.46 -1.74
CA HIS A 233 -11.22 -27.07 -0.74
C HIS A 233 -12.34 -27.86 -1.44
N PRO A 234 -12.40 -29.19 -1.26
CA PRO A 234 -13.48 -29.98 -1.84
C PRO A 234 -14.82 -29.54 -1.23
N PRO A 235 -15.88 -29.44 -2.05
CA PRO A 235 -17.21 -29.09 -1.54
C PRO A 235 -17.62 -30.00 -0.38
N GLY A 236 -17.92 -29.40 0.78
CA GLY A 236 -18.40 -30.11 1.97
C GLY A 236 -17.31 -30.61 2.95
N THR A 237 -16.04 -30.27 2.77
CA THR A 237 -14.94 -30.68 3.70
C THR A 237 -14.59 -29.63 4.76
N SER A 238 -14.76 -28.36 4.48
CA SER A 238 -14.60 -27.27 5.44
C SER A 238 -15.89 -26.43 5.47
N SER A 239 -16.26 -25.93 6.64
CA SER A 239 -17.38 -24.99 6.68
C SER A 239 -16.93 -23.67 6.05
N GLU A 240 -17.83 -22.98 5.36
CA GLU A 240 -17.61 -21.62 4.86
C GLU A 240 -17.00 -20.71 5.95
N LEU A 241 -17.47 -20.86 7.17
CA LEU A 241 -16.98 -20.11 8.32
C LEU A 241 -15.50 -20.40 8.65
N GLU A 242 -15.05 -21.65 8.57
CA GLU A 242 -13.64 -21.99 8.79
C GLU A 242 -12.75 -21.30 7.78
N LEU A 243 -13.15 -21.30 6.50
CA LEU A 243 -12.45 -20.61 5.44
C LEU A 243 -12.36 -19.10 5.70
N GLN A 244 -13.45 -18.46 6.08
CA GLN A 244 -13.51 -17.05 6.40
C GLN A 244 -12.60 -16.69 7.61
N LEU A 245 -12.59 -17.52 8.65
CA LEU A 245 -11.77 -17.34 9.85
C LEU A 245 -10.28 -17.49 9.52
N ASP A 246 -9.89 -18.44 8.69
CA ASP A 246 -8.51 -18.67 8.26
C ASP A 246 -7.99 -17.50 7.43
N LEU A 247 -8.76 -17.06 6.43
CA LEU A 247 -8.42 -15.90 5.61
C LEU A 247 -8.31 -14.62 6.45
N ALA A 248 -9.26 -14.41 7.37
CA ALA A 248 -9.22 -13.26 8.26
C ALA A 248 -7.95 -13.26 9.12
N THR A 249 -7.57 -14.43 9.66
CA THR A 249 -6.34 -14.57 10.45
C THR A 249 -5.09 -14.21 9.62
N ILE A 250 -5.01 -14.67 8.38
CA ILE A 250 -3.89 -14.39 7.47
C ILE A 250 -3.83 -12.90 7.12
N VAL A 251 -4.92 -12.34 6.61
CA VAL A 251 -4.97 -10.97 6.09
C VAL A 251 -4.78 -9.95 7.22
N ILE A 252 -5.55 -10.09 8.29
CA ILE A 252 -5.47 -9.18 9.44
C ILE A 252 -4.09 -9.28 10.10
N GLY A 253 -3.61 -10.50 10.34
CA GLY A 253 -2.32 -10.73 10.97
C GLY A 253 -1.17 -10.14 10.16
N ALA A 254 -1.14 -10.34 8.83
CA ALA A 254 -0.12 -9.78 7.95
C ALA A 254 -0.14 -8.24 7.93
N CYS A 255 -1.34 -7.65 7.85
CA CYS A 255 -1.50 -6.21 7.85
C CYS A 255 -1.04 -5.57 9.17
N LEU A 256 -1.47 -6.13 10.31
CA LEU A 256 -1.07 -5.66 11.63
C LEU A 256 0.43 -5.83 11.87
N ASN A 257 1.03 -6.92 11.43
CA ASN A 257 2.48 -7.12 11.50
C ASN A 257 3.23 -6.09 10.65
N GLY A 258 2.76 -5.81 9.43
CA GLY A 258 3.33 -4.78 8.57
C GLY A 258 3.30 -3.38 9.20
N ILE A 259 2.20 -3.00 9.84
CA ILE A 259 2.09 -1.74 10.61
C ILE A 259 3.02 -1.75 11.82
N SER A 260 3.05 -2.87 12.56
CA SER A 260 3.87 -3.03 13.76
C SER A 260 5.35 -2.81 13.48
N GLU A 261 5.87 -3.42 12.43
CA GLU A 261 7.27 -3.29 12.04
C GLU A 261 7.63 -1.85 11.66
N GLN A 262 6.79 -1.20 10.86
CA GLN A 262 7.05 0.17 10.43
C GLN A 262 7.00 1.18 11.57
N LEU A 263 6.07 1.01 12.51
CA LEU A 263 5.92 1.89 13.66
C LEU A 263 6.85 1.51 14.83
N ASN A 264 7.62 0.42 14.69
CA ASN A 264 8.47 -0.16 15.74
C ASN A 264 7.70 -0.36 17.05
N ILE A 265 6.57 -1.08 16.95
CA ILE A 265 5.70 -1.46 18.06
C ILE A 265 5.42 -2.97 18.00
N GLN A 266 4.90 -3.52 19.08
CA GLN A 266 4.36 -4.88 19.09
C GLN A 266 2.86 -4.80 19.29
N LEU A 267 2.10 -5.31 18.32
CA LEU A 267 0.66 -5.51 18.41
C LEU A 267 0.37 -6.99 18.67
N SER A 268 -0.47 -7.27 19.64
CA SER A 268 -1.02 -8.60 19.88
C SER A 268 -2.47 -8.62 19.44
N SER A 269 -2.85 -9.63 18.70
CA SER A 269 -4.24 -9.82 18.26
C SER A 269 -4.94 -10.89 19.09
N GLY A 270 -6.24 -10.71 19.33
CA GLY A 270 -7.12 -11.71 19.94
C GLY A 270 -7.49 -12.82 18.96
N HIS A 271 -8.43 -13.66 19.35
CA HIS A 271 -9.02 -14.65 18.43
C HIS A 271 -10.02 -13.96 17.48
N PRO A 272 -10.08 -14.37 16.20
CA PRO A 272 -11.10 -13.88 15.28
C PRO A 272 -12.49 -14.33 15.76
N MET A 273 -13.47 -13.45 15.60
CA MET A 273 -14.85 -13.68 15.98
C MET A 273 -15.79 -13.29 14.84
N VAL A 274 -16.85 -14.07 14.67
CA VAL A 274 -17.91 -13.73 13.73
C VAL A 274 -18.69 -12.53 14.26
N LEU A 275 -18.74 -11.47 13.46
CA LEU A 275 -19.49 -10.26 13.75
C LEU A 275 -20.93 -10.32 13.19
N GLY A 276 -21.08 -10.96 12.04
CA GLY A 276 -22.34 -11.25 11.37
C GLY A 276 -22.11 -12.16 10.17
N GLN A 277 -23.12 -12.95 9.81
CA GLN A 277 -23.12 -13.82 8.65
C GLN A 277 -24.40 -13.59 7.84
N HIS A 278 -24.27 -13.59 6.50
CA HIS A 278 -25.36 -13.47 5.55
C HIS A 278 -26.32 -12.31 5.85
N CYS A 279 -25.77 -11.21 6.37
CA CYS A 279 -26.51 -10.01 6.75
C CYS A 279 -26.23 -8.84 5.80
N THR A 280 -27.10 -7.83 5.81
CA THR A 280 -26.79 -6.57 5.15
C THR A 280 -25.80 -5.76 5.98
N ILE A 281 -25.07 -4.84 5.34
CA ILE A 281 -24.19 -3.91 6.05
C ILE A 281 -24.95 -3.11 7.11
N GLU A 282 -26.19 -2.72 6.83
CA GLU A 282 -27.03 -2.00 7.78
C GLU A 282 -27.34 -2.84 9.03
N GLU A 283 -27.65 -4.12 8.84
CA GLU A 283 -27.84 -5.07 9.96
C GLU A 283 -26.55 -5.26 10.76
N LEU A 284 -25.41 -5.44 10.09
CA LEU A 284 -24.09 -5.59 10.71
C LEU A 284 -23.77 -4.40 11.62
N ILE A 285 -23.94 -3.19 11.12
CA ILE A 285 -23.68 -1.95 11.89
C ILE A 285 -24.68 -1.80 13.03
N ARG A 286 -25.97 -2.06 12.80
CA ARG A 286 -27.00 -1.97 13.83
C ARG A 286 -26.71 -2.89 15.01
N LEU A 287 -26.27 -4.13 14.73
CA LEU A 287 -25.91 -5.12 15.75
C LEU A 287 -24.69 -4.71 16.56
N ASN A 288 -23.78 -3.94 15.98
CA ASN A 288 -22.49 -3.56 16.56
C ASN A 288 -22.40 -2.08 16.96
N ARG A 289 -23.48 -1.31 16.87
CA ARG A 289 -23.53 0.15 17.07
C ARG A 289 -22.89 0.64 18.36
N ASN A 290 -22.93 -0.14 19.43
CA ASN A 290 -22.39 0.24 20.74
C ASN A 290 -20.87 -0.02 20.88
N ARG A 291 -20.25 -0.72 19.94
CA ARG A 291 -18.82 -1.06 19.97
C ARG A 291 -17.97 0.07 19.41
N TRP A 292 -18.47 0.76 18.39
CA TRP A 292 -17.70 1.76 17.66
C TRP A 292 -18.12 3.17 18.11
N LYS A 293 -17.10 3.97 18.44
CA LYS A 293 -17.22 5.40 18.70
C LYS A 293 -16.46 6.14 17.58
N ARG A 294 -16.11 7.39 17.81
CA ARG A 294 -15.21 8.12 16.90
C ARG A 294 -13.89 7.35 16.80
N THR A 295 -13.47 7.04 15.57
CA THR A 295 -12.33 6.17 15.32
C THR A 295 -11.54 6.64 14.10
N LEU A 296 -10.23 6.40 14.10
CA LEU A 296 -9.43 6.46 12.90
C LEU A 296 -9.64 5.13 12.15
N ALA A 297 -10.08 5.21 10.91
CA ALA A 297 -10.32 4.06 10.06
C ALA A 297 -9.35 4.02 8.88
N VAL A 298 -8.85 2.83 8.58
CA VAL A 298 -8.14 2.51 7.34
C VAL A 298 -8.97 1.46 6.61
N GLU A 299 -9.39 1.79 5.41
CA GLU A 299 -10.16 0.93 4.53
C GLU A 299 -9.29 0.46 3.36
N ILE A 300 -9.29 -0.84 3.12
CA ILE A 300 -8.52 -1.51 2.08
C ILE A 300 -9.43 -2.51 1.37
N SER A 301 -9.73 -2.26 0.09
CA SER A 301 -10.56 -3.16 -0.72
C SER A 301 -9.68 -4.03 -1.60
N TYR A 302 -9.43 -5.25 -1.18
CA TYR A 302 -8.68 -6.22 -1.98
C TYR A 302 -9.54 -6.76 -3.13
N ALA A 303 -8.92 -6.92 -4.29
CA ALA A 303 -9.54 -7.56 -5.43
C ALA A 303 -8.59 -8.60 -6.03
N LEU A 304 -9.11 -9.79 -6.36
CA LEU A 304 -8.35 -10.83 -7.03
C LEU A 304 -8.36 -10.58 -8.54
N GLU A 305 -7.24 -10.86 -9.22
CA GLU A 305 -7.18 -10.69 -10.67
C GLU A 305 -8.02 -11.74 -11.42
N GLN A 306 -8.19 -12.91 -10.83
CA GLN A 306 -9.04 -13.96 -11.36
C GLN A 306 -10.41 -13.90 -10.69
N GLY A 307 -11.45 -13.63 -11.47
CA GLY A 307 -12.81 -13.44 -10.96
C GLY A 307 -13.07 -12.03 -10.45
N ASP A 308 -14.33 -11.75 -10.10
CA ASP A 308 -14.73 -10.49 -9.46
C ASP A 308 -14.70 -10.60 -7.92
N ILE A 309 -13.80 -11.46 -7.37
CA ILE A 309 -13.72 -11.72 -5.94
C ILE A 309 -13.14 -10.49 -5.24
N ARG A 310 -13.89 -9.99 -4.25
CA ARG A 310 -13.50 -8.82 -3.44
C ARG A 310 -13.74 -9.10 -1.96
N PHE A 311 -12.93 -8.49 -1.13
CA PHE A 311 -13.14 -8.42 0.31
C PHE A 311 -12.51 -7.15 0.86
N ASP A 312 -13.14 -6.61 1.90
CA ASP A 312 -12.76 -5.33 2.48
C ASP A 312 -12.16 -5.54 3.86
N LEU A 313 -10.96 -5.02 4.06
CA LEU A 313 -10.33 -4.94 5.36
C LEU A 313 -10.51 -3.54 5.91
N LEU A 314 -11.11 -3.44 7.09
CA LEU A 314 -11.27 -2.20 7.82
C LEU A 314 -10.50 -2.28 9.13
N LEU A 315 -9.49 -1.43 9.28
CA LEU A 315 -8.74 -1.30 10.54
C LEU A 315 -9.28 -0.09 11.30
N LEU A 316 -9.84 -0.34 12.48
CA LEU A 316 -10.42 0.69 13.35
C LEU A 316 -9.50 0.89 14.55
N PHE A 317 -8.99 2.11 14.73
CA PHE A 317 -8.16 2.48 15.87
C PHE A 317 -8.98 3.28 16.87
N SER A 318 -8.90 2.95 18.15
CA SER A 318 -9.61 3.70 19.19
C SER A 318 -9.19 5.17 19.24
N GLU A 319 -10.06 6.05 19.68
CA GLU A 319 -9.77 7.49 19.80
C GLU A 319 -8.49 7.75 20.63
N ASP A 320 -8.31 7.00 21.71
CA ASP A 320 -7.14 7.11 22.60
C ASP A 320 -5.84 6.70 21.90
N SER A 321 -5.91 5.86 20.87
CA SER A 321 -4.75 5.41 20.10
C SER A 321 -4.22 6.46 19.12
N VAL A 322 -5.05 7.44 18.74
CA VAL A 322 -4.69 8.43 17.69
C VAL A 322 -3.48 9.26 18.09
N ALA A 323 -3.42 9.68 19.36
CA ALA A 323 -2.28 10.47 19.86
C ALA A 323 -0.96 9.69 19.80
N MET A 324 -0.97 8.40 20.16
CA MET A 324 0.21 7.53 20.07
C MET A 324 0.60 7.28 18.61
N LEU A 325 -0.36 7.03 17.72
CA LEU A 325 -0.11 6.90 16.29
C LEU A 325 0.53 8.16 15.71
N GLN A 326 0.01 9.35 16.05
CA GLN A 326 0.60 10.61 15.62
C GLN A 326 2.04 10.78 16.08
N GLN A 327 2.34 10.40 17.32
CA GLN A 327 3.70 10.44 17.85
C GLN A 327 4.63 9.48 17.09
N LYS A 328 4.20 8.25 16.83
CA LYS A 328 4.98 7.24 16.10
C LYS A 328 5.21 7.65 14.64
N ILE A 329 4.18 8.12 13.97
CA ILE A 329 4.27 8.60 12.59
C ILE A 329 5.20 9.82 12.49
N LYS A 330 5.17 10.74 13.46
CA LYS A 330 6.08 11.88 13.47
C LYS A 330 7.55 11.44 13.43
N LEU A 331 7.91 10.40 14.17
CA LEU A 331 9.28 9.86 14.17
C LEU A 331 9.70 9.28 12.80
N LEU A 332 8.77 8.88 11.95
CA LEU A 332 9.07 8.43 10.58
C LEU A 332 9.22 9.60 9.59
N ILE A 333 8.60 10.76 9.89
CA ILE A 333 8.62 11.95 9.03
C ILE A 333 9.88 12.79 9.31
N ASP A 334 10.30 12.88 10.56
CA ASP A 334 11.46 13.66 11.01
C ASP A 334 12.78 12.98 10.66
#